data_42a1cec4c4d23b6a6f6652e8ab903b36
#
_entry.id   42a1cec4c4d23b6a6f6652e8ab903b36
#
_cell.length_a   1.000
_cell.length_b   1.000
_cell.length_c   1.000
_cell.angle_alpha   90.00
_cell.angle_beta   90.00
_cell.angle_gamma   90.00
#
_symmetry.space_group_name_H-M   'P 1'
#
loop_
_entity.id
_entity.type
_entity.pdbx_description
1 polymer ?
#
loop_
_entity_poly.entity_id
_entity_poly.type
_entity_poly.pdbx_seq_one_letter_code
_entity_poly.pdbx_strand_id
1 'polypeptide(L)'
;MTADILEERKKSIISSDFCCQGDGSGISCEKESVSGAVSQRACVYCGARVVLNPITDAFHIIHGPIGCSSYTWDIRGSLTSGSDVFRNSFSTDLKERDIIFGGTKILEAAVDEVVAKHGAKLIFVYATCIVGVIGDDIEAVCRAATEKYKILVIPVKAPGFSGTKSQGYKLACDAIMKVIAPAYDGSKIPGSINILGDYNLSGEMWIIEGYLKKIGIKVNATITGDASMQTLQTASKASLNIVQCAGSSTYLAKRMEEEWGIPFIKVSFFGVEDTSNSILRVAQAVGNKEVIAKAEELTQTESAGLQSFLDKYKPRLVGKKAAIYVGGGFKAISLIRQFNELGIETVVVGTQTGQKEDYDIIRQLSNSGTIIMDDANPSELETFMKEKKADILVGGVKERPLAYKLGIAFCDHNHERKHALAGYEGVRNFVEEINLSINSPVWDLLD
;
A
#
# COMPACT_ATOMS: atom_id res chain seq x y z
N MET A 1 -24.26 -20.29 4.65
CA MET A 1 -22.83 -20.42 5.04
C MET A 1 -22.64 -21.82 5.59
N THR A 2 -22.09 -22.70 4.77
CA THR A 2 -21.93 -24.15 5.10
C THR A 2 -20.46 -24.53 5.33
N ALA A 3 -19.55 -23.56 5.31
CA ALA A 3 -18.16 -23.81 5.65
C ALA A 3 -18.00 -23.90 7.17
N ASP A 4 -17.21 -24.85 7.67
CA ASP A 4 -16.76 -24.93 9.06
C ASP A 4 -15.87 -23.73 9.40
N ILE A 5 -16.50 -22.56 9.58
CA ILE A 5 -15.82 -21.36 10.03
C ILE A 5 -15.60 -21.48 11.53
N LEU A 6 -14.36 -21.35 11.96
CA LEU A 6 -14.03 -21.30 13.39
C LEU A 6 -14.89 -20.24 14.10
N GLU A 7 -15.40 -20.55 15.29
CA GLU A 7 -16.24 -19.62 16.09
C GLU A 7 -15.61 -18.24 16.21
N GLU A 8 -14.28 -18.18 16.36
CA GLU A 8 -13.51 -16.98 16.52
C GLU A 8 -13.50 -16.11 15.25
N ARG A 9 -13.75 -16.72 14.08
CA ARG A 9 -13.78 -16.06 12.77
C ARG A 9 -15.16 -15.54 12.36
N LYS A 10 -16.24 -16.00 13.02
CA LYS A 10 -17.63 -15.63 12.69
C LYS A 10 -17.89 -14.11 12.66
N LYS A 11 -17.14 -13.34 13.46
CA LYS A 11 -17.23 -11.88 13.48
C LYS A 11 -16.37 -11.19 12.44
N SER A 12 -15.42 -11.89 11.84
CA SER A 12 -14.52 -11.37 10.81
C SER A 12 -14.91 -11.77 9.39
N ILE A 13 -15.98 -12.59 9.25
CA ILE A 13 -16.52 -13.05 7.97
C ILE A 13 -18.03 -12.85 7.99
N ILE A 14 -18.53 -12.01 7.08
CA ILE A 14 -19.96 -11.68 6.99
C ILE A 14 -20.45 -11.84 5.54
N SER A 15 -21.77 -12.04 5.36
CA SER A 15 -22.43 -11.82 4.06
C SER A 15 -22.89 -10.38 3.95
N SER A 16 -22.87 -9.82 2.75
CA SER A 16 -23.40 -8.48 2.47
C SER A 16 -24.89 -8.33 2.83
N ASP A 17 -25.64 -9.44 2.81
CA ASP A 17 -27.07 -9.48 3.19
C ASP A 17 -27.31 -9.39 4.68
N PHE A 18 -26.27 -9.50 5.50
CA PHE A 18 -26.40 -9.45 6.95
C PHE A 18 -26.73 -8.02 7.39
N CYS A 19 -28.03 -7.72 7.45
CA CYS A 19 -28.53 -6.43 7.92
C CYS A 19 -28.40 -6.40 9.45
N CYS A 20 -27.53 -5.51 9.96
CA CYS A 20 -27.41 -5.24 11.39
C CYS A 20 -28.68 -4.54 11.84
N GLN A 21 -29.72 -5.27 12.20
CA GLN A 21 -30.82 -4.72 12.99
C GLN A 21 -30.32 -4.57 14.44
N GLY A 22 -29.92 -3.38 14.81
CA GLY A 22 -30.06 -2.90 16.16
C GLY A 22 -28.97 -3.13 17.17
N ASP A 23 -27.76 -3.63 16.85
CA ASP A 23 -26.76 -3.81 17.90
C ASP A 23 -25.32 -3.94 17.38
N GLY A 24 -24.78 -2.91 16.76
CA GLY A 24 -23.33 -2.75 16.57
C GLY A 24 -22.55 -3.92 15.95
N SER A 25 -23.21 -4.88 15.28
CA SER A 25 -22.62 -6.09 14.71
C SER A 25 -21.97 -5.86 13.34
N GLY A 26 -21.08 -4.87 13.29
CA GLY A 26 -20.18 -4.70 12.16
C GLY A 26 -19.11 -5.81 12.15
N ILE A 27 -18.42 -5.96 11.01
CA ILE A 27 -17.26 -6.84 10.92
C ILE A 27 -16.23 -6.45 11.97
N SER A 28 -15.67 -7.43 12.68
CA SER A 28 -14.60 -7.19 13.66
C SER A 28 -13.27 -7.11 12.93
N CYS A 29 -12.70 -5.91 12.89
CA CYS A 29 -11.41 -5.62 12.28
C CYS A 29 -10.28 -5.62 13.30
N GLU A 30 -9.02 -5.76 12.83
CA GLU A 30 -7.80 -5.63 13.63
C GLU A 30 -7.64 -6.63 14.79
N LYS A 31 -8.33 -7.76 14.75
CA LYS A 31 -8.04 -8.83 15.70
C LYS A 31 -6.62 -9.37 15.48
N GLU A 32 -5.97 -9.69 16.59
CA GLU A 32 -4.74 -10.46 16.55
C GLU A 32 -4.97 -11.79 15.82
N SER A 33 -3.92 -12.32 15.19
CA SER A 33 -3.97 -13.61 14.52
C SER A 33 -4.49 -14.69 15.47
N VAL A 34 -5.51 -15.43 15.04
CA VAL A 34 -6.09 -16.51 15.83
C VAL A 34 -5.10 -17.67 15.92
N SER A 35 -4.92 -18.24 17.11
CA SER A 35 -4.06 -19.41 17.32
C SER A 35 -4.46 -20.55 16.39
N GLY A 36 -3.50 -21.08 15.62
CA GLY A 36 -3.73 -22.13 14.61
C GLY A 36 -4.23 -21.62 13.25
N ALA A 37 -4.53 -20.34 13.08
CA ALA A 37 -4.81 -19.74 11.78
C ALA A 37 -3.54 -19.12 11.18
N VAL A 38 -3.37 -19.28 9.87
CA VAL A 38 -2.27 -18.63 9.13
C VAL A 38 -2.77 -17.28 8.63
N SER A 39 -2.37 -16.21 9.31
CA SER A 39 -2.68 -14.86 8.86
C SER A 39 -1.87 -14.50 7.61
N GLN A 40 -2.51 -13.83 6.65
CA GLN A 40 -1.85 -13.23 5.48
C GLN A 40 -1.16 -11.91 5.83
N ARG A 41 -1.39 -11.37 7.03
CA ARG A 41 -0.74 -10.15 7.50
C ARG A 41 0.76 -10.35 7.65
N ALA A 42 1.51 -9.35 7.24
CA ALA A 42 2.93 -9.27 7.53
C ALA A 42 3.17 -8.57 8.88
N CYS A 43 4.37 -8.73 9.44
CA CYS A 43 4.74 -8.16 10.75
C CYS A 43 4.96 -6.64 10.71
N VAL A 44 5.17 -6.05 11.90
CA VAL A 44 5.48 -4.62 12.09
C VAL A 44 6.68 -4.18 11.25
N TYR A 45 7.78 -4.95 11.28
CA TYR A 45 8.98 -4.65 10.49
C TYR A 45 8.66 -4.55 8.99
N CYS A 46 7.90 -5.49 8.45
CA CYS A 46 7.49 -5.45 7.06
C CYS A 46 6.64 -4.20 6.76
N GLY A 47 5.74 -3.82 7.67
CA GLY A 47 4.96 -2.59 7.54
C GLY A 47 5.81 -1.33 7.44
N ALA A 48 6.81 -1.20 8.32
CA ALA A 48 7.73 -0.07 8.30
C ALA A 48 8.60 -0.05 7.03
N ARG A 49 9.13 -1.22 6.67
CA ARG A 49 10.01 -1.37 5.51
C ARG A 49 9.32 -1.00 4.20
N VAL A 50 8.08 -1.43 4.04
CA VAL A 50 7.24 -1.16 2.87
C VAL A 50 7.09 0.32 2.57
N VAL A 51 6.94 1.14 3.61
CA VAL A 51 6.74 2.58 3.46
C VAL A 51 8.05 3.32 3.19
N LEU A 52 9.14 2.92 3.85
CA LEU A 52 10.42 3.65 3.78
C LEU A 52 11.29 3.23 2.59
N ASN A 53 11.15 1.98 2.11
CA ASN A 53 12.01 1.44 1.05
C ASN A 53 12.03 2.24 -0.25
N PRO A 54 10.90 2.85 -0.72
CA PRO A 54 10.89 3.57 -1.99
C PRO A 54 11.63 4.92 -1.99
N ILE A 55 12.19 5.35 -0.85
CA ILE A 55 12.98 6.58 -0.77
C ILE A 55 14.34 6.33 -1.44
N THR A 56 14.59 6.99 -2.55
CA THR A 56 15.62 6.62 -3.55
C THR A 56 17.06 6.78 -3.06
N ASP A 57 17.31 7.74 -2.16
CA ASP A 57 18.63 8.08 -1.62
C ASP A 57 18.77 7.72 -0.13
N ALA A 58 17.78 7.02 0.43
CA ALA A 58 17.87 6.47 1.78
C ALA A 58 18.58 5.11 1.78
N PHE A 59 19.38 4.87 2.81
CA PHE A 59 20.00 3.58 3.09
C PHE A 59 19.28 2.89 4.23
N HIS A 60 19.20 1.56 4.16
CA HIS A 60 18.43 0.76 5.10
C HIS A 60 19.30 -0.32 5.71
N ILE A 61 19.50 -0.27 7.02
CA ILE A 61 20.23 -1.29 7.77
C ILE A 61 19.23 -2.12 8.56
N ILE A 62 19.10 -3.38 8.20
CA ILE A 62 18.27 -4.36 8.88
C ILE A 62 19.12 -4.98 9.98
N HIS A 63 18.92 -4.54 11.22
CA HIS A 63 19.62 -5.07 12.37
C HIS A 63 18.91 -6.32 12.87
N GLY A 64 19.51 -7.47 12.57
CA GLY A 64 18.93 -8.77 12.84
C GLY A 64 19.51 -9.88 11.96
N PRO A 65 18.93 -11.10 12.02
CA PRO A 65 19.30 -12.21 11.15
C PRO A 65 19.00 -11.92 9.69
N ILE A 66 19.74 -12.53 8.78
CA ILE A 66 19.59 -12.36 7.32
C ILE A 66 18.17 -12.66 6.83
N GLY A 67 17.42 -13.55 7.47
CA GLY A 67 16.07 -13.92 7.08
C GLY A 67 15.10 -12.74 7.05
N CYS A 68 15.21 -11.77 7.96
CA CYS A 68 14.38 -10.56 7.94
C CYS A 68 14.72 -9.67 6.75
N SER A 69 15.99 -9.52 6.41
CA SER A 69 16.43 -8.78 5.24
C SER A 69 15.96 -9.44 3.94
N SER A 70 16.19 -10.74 3.81
CA SER A 70 15.78 -11.55 2.65
C SER A 70 14.26 -11.49 2.43
N TYR A 71 13.46 -11.64 3.49
CA TYR A 71 12.00 -11.57 3.42
C TYR A 71 11.49 -10.25 2.83
N THR A 72 12.17 -9.13 3.07
CA THR A 72 11.74 -7.82 2.56
C THR A 72 12.44 -7.41 1.27
N TRP A 73 13.46 -8.15 0.84
CA TRP A 73 14.18 -7.89 -0.40
C TRP A 73 13.29 -8.05 -1.63
N ASP A 74 12.50 -9.12 -1.66
CA ASP A 74 11.64 -9.46 -2.81
C ASP A 74 10.24 -8.82 -2.75
N ILE A 75 9.88 -8.16 -1.65
CA ILE A 75 8.52 -7.65 -1.48
C ILE A 75 8.22 -6.45 -2.39
N ARG A 76 9.25 -5.79 -2.96
CA ARG A 76 9.03 -4.56 -3.68
C ARG A 76 10.01 -4.27 -4.79
N GLY A 77 9.49 -4.28 -6.00
CA GLY A 77 9.90 -3.31 -6.97
C GLY A 77 9.34 -1.92 -6.59
N SER A 78 10.11 -0.88 -6.81
CA SER A 78 9.64 0.50 -6.87
C SER A 78 10.39 1.12 -8.03
N LEU A 79 9.68 1.65 -9.01
CA LEU A 79 10.32 2.34 -10.11
C LEU A 79 10.82 3.69 -9.62
N THR A 80 12.04 4.02 -9.99
CA THR A 80 12.72 5.25 -9.58
C THR A 80 13.32 5.95 -10.77
N SER A 81 13.36 7.27 -10.72
CA SER A 81 14.07 8.10 -11.70
C SER A 81 15.58 8.14 -11.47
N GLY A 82 16.07 7.53 -10.40
CA GLY A 82 17.47 7.52 -9.96
C GLY A 82 18.07 6.12 -9.83
N SER A 83 18.73 5.88 -8.70
CA SER A 83 19.38 4.60 -8.41
C SER A 83 18.39 3.49 -8.03
N ASP A 84 18.77 2.26 -8.26
CA ASP A 84 17.99 1.09 -7.85
C ASP A 84 17.92 0.98 -6.31
N VAL A 85 16.73 1.12 -5.74
CA VAL A 85 16.52 1.13 -4.27
C VAL A 85 16.96 -0.17 -3.57
N PHE A 86 16.97 -1.30 -4.28
CA PHE A 86 17.42 -2.56 -3.70
C PHE A 86 18.91 -2.56 -3.33
N ARG A 87 19.73 -1.72 -3.99
CA ARG A 87 21.17 -1.59 -3.69
C ARG A 87 21.45 -0.87 -2.38
N ASN A 88 20.46 -0.19 -1.82
CA ASN A 88 20.60 0.59 -0.61
C ASN A 88 20.21 -0.18 0.66
N SER A 89 20.08 -1.51 0.60
CA SER A 89 19.64 -2.36 1.71
C SER A 89 20.75 -3.27 2.20
N PHE A 90 21.00 -3.28 3.50
CA PHE A 90 22.08 -3.99 4.17
C PHE A 90 21.53 -4.76 5.38
N SER A 91 22.14 -5.87 5.71
CA SER A 91 21.85 -6.65 6.91
C SER A 91 23.08 -6.71 7.81
N THR A 92 22.87 -6.61 9.10
CA THR A 92 23.94 -6.92 10.07
C THR A 92 24.16 -8.42 10.21
N ASP A 93 23.20 -9.24 9.73
CA ASP A 93 23.27 -10.70 9.73
C ASP A 93 23.71 -11.28 11.08
N LEU A 94 23.03 -10.86 12.15
CA LEU A 94 23.35 -11.30 13.52
C LEU A 94 23.38 -12.82 13.61
N LYS A 95 24.48 -13.35 14.14
CA LYS A 95 24.72 -14.76 14.41
C LYS A 95 24.45 -15.08 15.88
N GLU A 96 24.40 -16.35 16.22
CA GLU A 96 24.18 -16.81 17.60
C GLU A 96 25.10 -16.14 18.62
N ARG A 97 26.38 -15.96 18.28
CA ARG A 97 27.35 -15.25 19.13
C ARG A 97 26.91 -13.82 19.40
N ASP A 98 26.40 -13.12 18.40
CA ASP A 98 26.01 -11.72 18.51
C ASP A 98 24.72 -11.56 19.32
N ILE A 99 23.87 -12.59 19.30
CA ILE A 99 22.67 -12.66 20.12
C ILE A 99 23.04 -12.82 21.60
N ILE A 100 24.09 -13.60 21.91
CA ILE A 100 24.53 -13.86 23.28
C ILE A 100 25.29 -12.63 23.87
N PHE A 101 26.14 -11.98 23.09
CA PHE A 101 27.04 -10.92 23.55
C PHE A 101 26.57 -9.50 23.18
N GLY A 102 25.44 -9.36 22.48
CA GLY A 102 24.92 -8.09 21.96
C GLY A 102 25.43 -7.74 20.56
N GLY A 103 24.56 -7.16 19.74
CA GLY A 103 24.82 -6.79 18.34
C GLY A 103 25.25 -5.33 18.13
N THR A 104 25.28 -4.51 19.17
CA THR A 104 25.51 -3.06 19.06
C THR A 104 26.80 -2.69 18.31
N LYS A 105 27.90 -3.39 18.55
CA LYS A 105 29.20 -3.14 17.87
C LYS A 105 29.12 -3.46 16.36
N ILE A 106 28.36 -4.49 16.00
CA ILE A 106 28.16 -4.86 14.58
C ILE A 106 27.31 -3.81 13.89
N LEU A 107 26.30 -3.29 14.57
CA LEU A 107 25.51 -2.19 14.06
C LEU A 107 26.34 -0.92 13.84
N GLU A 108 27.18 -0.55 14.81
CA GLU A 108 28.11 0.59 14.67
C GLU A 108 29.02 0.41 13.43
N ALA A 109 29.64 -0.76 13.29
CA ALA A 109 30.48 -1.07 12.14
C ALA A 109 29.70 -1.02 10.81
N ALA A 110 28.47 -1.50 10.79
CA ALA A 110 27.61 -1.46 9.58
C ALA A 110 27.26 -0.03 9.19
N VAL A 111 26.93 0.84 10.15
CA VAL A 111 26.67 2.27 9.88
C VAL A 111 27.94 2.96 9.35
N ASP A 112 29.08 2.72 10.00
CA ASP A 112 30.39 3.28 9.58
C ASP A 112 30.72 2.85 8.14
N GLU A 113 30.49 1.59 7.81
CA GLU A 113 30.73 1.05 6.46
C GLU A 113 29.82 1.67 5.40
N VAL A 114 28.52 1.77 5.67
CA VAL A 114 27.54 2.37 4.76
C VAL A 114 27.88 3.84 4.50
N VAL A 115 28.24 4.59 5.52
CA VAL A 115 28.66 5.99 5.34
C VAL A 115 29.93 6.09 4.53
N ALA A 116 30.95 5.29 4.85
CA ALA A 116 32.27 5.36 4.21
C ALA A 116 32.23 4.93 2.74
N LYS A 117 31.49 3.86 2.43
CA LYS A 117 31.47 3.28 1.07
C LYS A 117 30.44 3.93 0.12
N HIS A 118 29.33 4.41 0.67
CA HIS A 118 28.20 4.89 -0.15
C HIS A 118 27.89 6.37 0.02
N GLY A 119 28.55 7.06 0.96
CA GLY A 119 28.31 8.49 1.20
C GLY A 119 26.87 8.79 1.65
N ALA A 120 26.27 7.86 2.40
CA ALA A 120 24.88 7.95 2.84
C ALA A 120 24.62 9.24 3.63
N LYS A 121 23.50 9.91 3.36
CA LYS A 121 23.04 11.10 4.09
C LYS A 121 21.81 10.83 4.94
N LEU A 122 21.06 9.77 4.61
CA LEU A 122 19.88 9.31 5.32
C LEU A 122 19.97 7.80 5.48
N ILE A 123 19.92 7.32 6.72
CA ILE A 123 19.94 5.89 7.05
C ILE A 123 18.77 5.57 7.98
N PHE A 124 17.99 4.55 7.63
CA PHE A 124 17.01 3.95 8.54
C PHE A 124 17.57 2.64 9.09
N VAL A 125 17.59 2.52 10.43
CA VAL A 125 18.05 1.32 11.15
C VAL A 125 16.84 0.59 11.73
N TYR A 126 16.59 -0.63 11.29
CA TYR A 126 15.43 -1.40 11.74
C TYR A 126 15.83 -2.41 12.82
N ALA A 127 15.25 -2.28 14.02
CA ALA A 127 15.33 -3.32 15.04
C ALA A 127 14.32 -4.44 14.67
N THR A 128 14.82 -5.67 14.46
CA THR A 128 14.00 -6.85 14.23
C THR A 128 13.64 -7.56 15.54
N CYS A 129 12.94 -8.71 15.47
CA CYS A 129 12.49 -9.45 16.65
C CYS A 129 13.64 -9.79 17.63
N ILE A 130 14.75 -10.30 17.10
CA ILE A 130 15.90 -10.69 17.93
C ILE A 130 16.47 -9.47 18.66
N VAL A 131 16.62 -8.36 17.97
CA VAL A 131 17.11 -7.10 18.55
C VAL A 131 16.18 -6.59 19.65
N GLY A 132 14.86 -6.72 19.44
CA GLY A 132 13.88 -6.38 20.47
C GLY A 132 13.94 -7.28 21.71
N VAL A 133 14.34 -8.54 21.56
CA VAL A 133 14.47 -9.50 22.68
C VAL A 133 15.78 -9.30 23.45
N ILE A 134 16.91 -9.14 22.74
CA ILE A 134 18.22 -8.97 23.40
C ILE A 134 18.43 -7.57 23.98
N GLY A 135 17.61 -6.59 23.56
CA GLY A 135 17.63 -5.24 24.12
C GLY A 135 18.78 -4.35 23.60
N ASP A 136 19.28 -4.57 22.39
CA ASP A 136 20.28 -3.69 21.78
C ASP A 136 19.77 -2.25 21.69
N ASP A 137 20.57 -1.29 22.17
CA ASP A 137 20.21 0.14 22.13
C ASP A 137 20.52 0.77 20.76
N ILE A 138 19.67 0.49 19.79
CA ILE A 138 19.82 1.08 18.45
C ILE A 138 19.69 2.60 18.45
N GLU A 139 18.98 3.18 19.43
CA GLU A 139 18.81 4.64 19.52
C GLU A 139 20.12 5.32 19.88
N ALA A 140 20.87 4.75 20.82
CA ALA A 140 22.20 5.26 21.19
C ALA A 140 23.15 5.23 19.99
N VAL A 141 23.19 4.12 19.25
CA VAL A 141 24.02 3.99 18.05
C VAL A 141 23.62 5.02 16.97
N CYS A 142 22.33 5.12 16.68
CA CYS A 142 21.85 6.08 15.68
C CYS A 142 22.15 7.52 16.07
N ARG A 143 21.98 7.90 17.34
CA ARG A 143 22.29 9.23 17.84
C ARG A 143 23.78 9.53 17.74
N ALA A 144 24.64 8.61 18.19
CA ALA A 144 26.09 8.76 18.09
C ALA A 144 26.55 8.90 16.63
N ALA A 145 26.00 8.10 15.72
CA ALA A 145 26.30 8.17 14.30
C ALA A 145 25.82 9.49 13.67
N THR A 146 24.64 9.98 14.04
CA THR A 146 24.12 11.28 13.58
C THR A 146 25.06 12.43 14.02
N GLU A 147 25.51 12.39 15.25
CA GLU A 147 26.46 13.39 15.78
C GLU A 147 27.85 13.29 15.11
N LYS A 148 28.36 12.07 14.92
CA LYS A 148 29.68 11.80 14.33
C LYS A 148 29.73 12.23 12.86
N TYR A 149 28.74 11.87 12.07
CA TYR A 149 28.77 12.05 10.61
C TYR A 149 27.98 13.27 10.11
N LYS A 150 27.21 13.94 10.97
CA LYS A 150 26.31 15.06 10.62
C LYS A 150 25.31 14.68 9.51
N ILE A 151 24.77 13.46 9.59
CA ILE A 151 23.74 12.91 8.70
C ILE A 151 22.53 12.46 9.52
N LEU A 152 21.42 12.13 8.87
CA LEU A 152 20.25 11.57 9.54
C LEU A 152 20.38 10.04 9.65
N VAL A 153 20.53 9.52 10.87
CA VAL A 153 20.46 8.08 11.17
C VAL A 153 19.27 7.85 12.08
N ILE A 154 18.21 7.26 11.55
CA ILE A 154 16.89 7.20 12.19
C ILE A 154 16.59 5.77 12.64
N PRO A 155 16.43 5.52 13.95
CA PRO A 155 16.04 4.22 14.47
C PRO A 155 14.54 3.96 14.21
N VAL A 156 14.23 2.73 13.76
CA VAL A 156 12.88 2.20 13.53
C VAL A 156 12.72 0.95 14.38
N LYS A 157 12.14 1.09 15.57
CA LYS A 157 11.90 -0.03 16.50
C LYS A 157 10.71 -0.85 16.05
N ALA A 158 10.96 -1.85 15.23
CA ALA A 158 9.93 -2.63 14.56
C ALA A 158 10.04 -4.16 14.81
N PRO A 159 10.20 -4.65 16.06
CA PRO A 159 10.15 -6.08 16.31
C PRO A 159 8.79 -6.65 15.94
N GLY A 160 8.76 -7.75 15.19
CA GLY A 160 7.56 -8.28 14.57
C GLY A 160 6.44 -8.66 15.55
N PHE A 161 6.81 -8.95 16.81
CA PHE A 161 5.86 -9.30 17.86
C PHE A 161 5.21 -8.08 18.53
N SER A 162 5.65 -6.86 18.23
CA SER A 162 5.11 -5.65 18.88
C SER A 162 3.77 -5.17 18.30
N GLY A 163 3.26 -5.82 17.26
CA GLY A 163 1.97 -5.47 16.67
C GLY A 163 1.78 -5.99 15.25
N THR A 164 0.84 -5.37 14.55
CA THR A 164 0.49 -5.71 13.16
C THR A 164 1.26 -4.88 12.15
N LYS A 165 1.10 -5.19 10.86
CA LYS A 165 1.64 -4.41 9.75
C LYS A 165 1.23 -2.92 9.81
N SER A 166 0.00 -2.63 10.26
CA SER A 166 -0.49 -1.25 10.43
C SER A 166 0.32 -0.45 11.46
N GLN A 167 0.79 -1.10 12.52
CA GLN A 167 1.69 -0.46 13.48
C GLN A 167 3.02 -0.10 12.82
N GLY A 168 3.53 -0.95 11.93
CA GLY A 168 4.72 -0.65 11.13
C GLY A 168 4.57 0.58 10.25
N TYR A 169 3.39 0.78 9.67
CA TYR A 169 3.09 2.00 8.90
C TYR A 169 3.22 3.26 9.75
N LYS A 170 2.70 3.25 10.99
CA LYS A 170 2.82 4.38 11.92
C LYS A 170 4.27 4.68 12.28
N LEU A 171 5.06 3.65 12.58
CA LEU A 171 6.50 3.81 12.85
C LEU A 171 7.27 4.42 11.66
N ALA A 172 6.92 4.01 10.44
CA ALA A 172 7.51 4.61 9.24
C ALA A 172 7.11 6.09 9.08
N CYS A 173 5.84 6.42 9.33
CA CYS A 173 5.37 7.80 9.31
C CYS A 173 6.11 8.67 10.34
N ASP A 174 6.32 8.17 11.56
CA ASP A 174 7.10 8.86 12.59
C ASP A 174 8.57 9.05 12.16
N ALA A 175 9.15 8.07 11.46
CA ALA A 175 10.49 8.19 10.89
C ALA A 175 10.53 9.25 9.77
N ILE A 176 9.54 9.32 8.90
CA ILE A 176 9.41 10.35 7.86
C ILE A 176 9.27 11.75 8.48
N MET A 177 8.48 11.90 9.54
CA MET A 177 8.38 13.17 10.26
C MET A 177 9.73 13.65 10.77
N LYS A 178 10.61 12.74 11.25
CA LYS A 178 11.99 13.07 11.66
C LYS A 178 12.88 13.52 10.49
N VAL A 179 12.57 13.14 9.25
CA VAL A 179 13.28 13.63 8.05
C VAL A 179 12.79 15.04 7.68
N ILE A 180 11.49 15.30 7.81
CA ILE A 180 10.87 16.57 7.37
C ILE A 180 11.06 17.68 8.39
N ALA A 181 10.85 17.39 9.68
CA ALA A 181 10.81 18.39 10.74
C ALA A 181 12.05 19.31 10.83
N PRO A 182 13.30 18.82 10.64
CA PRO A 182 14.48 19.70 10.71
C PRO A 182 14.52 20.79 9.61
N ALA A 183 13.79 20.61 8.51
CA ALA A 183 13.73 21.53 7.38
C ALA A 183 12.51 22.47 7.44
N TYR A 184 11.66 22.34 8.44
CA TYR A 184 10.49 23.20 8.60
C TYR A 184 10.88 24.63 8.97
N ASP A 185 10.49 25.58 8.14
CA ASP A 185 10.78 27.01 8.29
C ASP A 185 9.51 27.89 8.34
N GLY A 186 8.32 27.28 8.41
CA GLY A 186 7.04 27.96 8.39
C GLY A 186 6.59 28.46 7.01
N SER A 187 7.44 28.37 5.98
CA SER A 187 7.06 28.83 4.63
C SER A 187 6.07 27.88 3.96
N LYS A 188 5.21 28.43 3.09
CA LYS A 188 4.24 27.68 2.28
C LYS A 188 4.42 28.00 0.80
N ILE A 189 4.16 27.00 -0.04
CA ILE A 189 4.12 27.14 -1.50
C ILE A 189 2.64 27.09 -1.92
N PRO A 190 2.01 28.24 -2.23
CA PRO A 190 0.60 28.28 -2.58
C PRO A 190 0.25 27.37 -3.75
N GLY A 191 -0.87 26.65 -3.65
CA GLY A 191 -1.37 25.77 -4.71
C GLY A 191 -0.54 24.51 -4.95
N SER A 192 0.51 24.25 -4.16
CA SER A 192 1.29 23.02 -4.23
C SER A 192 0.68 21.93 -3.37
N ILE A 193 0.88 20.67 -3.77
CA ILE A 193 0.36 19.51 -3.04
C ILE A 193 1.48 18.50 -2.77
N ASN A 194 1.27 17.66 -1.74
CA ASN A 194 2.02 16.41 -1.58
C ASN A 194 1.13 15.23 -1.93
N ILE A 195 1.73 14.16 -2.46
CA ILE A 195 1.09 12.87 -2.67
C ILE A 195 1.61 11.90 -1.62
N LEU A 196 0.69 11.34 -0.80
CA LEU A 196 1.03 10.42 0.28
C LEU A 196 0.48 9.01 0.01
N GLY A 197 1.33 8.00 0.20
CA GLY A 197 0.94 6.60 0.16
C GLY A 197 0.91 5.98 -1.24
N ASP A 198 1.54 6.59 -2.21
CA ASP A 198 1.90 5.91 -3.45
C ASP A 198 3.38 5.50 -3.39
N TYR A 199 3.67 4.27 -3.78
CA TYR A 199 5.01 3.69 -3.69
C TYR A 199 5.67 3.51 -5.06
N ASN A 200 5.04 4.01 -6.11
CA ASN A 200 5.51 3.96 -7.50
C ASN A 200 5.94 2.56 -7.96
N LEU A 201 5.10 1.55 -7.67
CA LEU A 201 5.46 0.14 -7.92
C LEU A 201 5.67 -0.15 -9.40
N SER A 202 4.85 0.42 -10.26
CA SER A 202 4.89 0.24 -11.72
C SER A 202 4.75 1.57 -12.48
N GLY A 203 5.10 2.70 -11.84
CA GLY A 203 5.03 4.02 -12.46
C GLY A 203 3.73 4.79 -12.20
N GLU A 204 2.91 4.35 -11.27
CA GLU A 204 1.62 5.01 -10.94
C GLU A 204 1.81 6.46 -10.54
N MET A 205 2.83 6.73 -9.72
CA MET A 205 3.14 8.09 -9.28
C MET A 205 3.36 9.05 -10.44
N TRP A 206 4.13 8.63 -11.43
CA TRP A 206 4.42 9.45 -12.60
C TRP A 206 3.18 9.73 -13.44
N ILE A 207 2.24 8.78 -13.55
CA ILE A 207 0.96 8.97 -14.23
C ILE A 207 0.12 10.00 -13.48
N ILE A 208 0.00 9.88 -12.15
CA ILE A 208 -0.75 10.81 -11.31
C ILE A 208 -0.16 12.22 -11.40
N GLU A 209 1.17 12.35 -11.28
CA GLU A 209 1.85 13.62 -11.46
C GLU A 209 1.61 14.23 -12.86
N GLY A 210 1.55 13.37 -13.88
CA GLY A 210 1.25 13.78 -15.24
C GLY A 210 -0.12 14.46 -15.35
N TYR A 211 -1.17 13.90 -14.74
CA TYR A 211 -2.50 14.53 -14.72
C TYR A 211 -2.52 15.83 -13.93
N LEU A 212 -1.90 15.86 -12.76
CA LEU A 212 -1.84 17.05 -11.92
C LEU A 212 -1.09 18.18 -12.62
N LYS A 213 -0.01 17.88 -13.32
CA LYS A 213 0.75 18.83 -14.14
C LYS A 213 -0.08 19.37 -15.31
N LYS A 214 -0.86 18.51 -16.01
CA LYS A 214 -1.75 18.92 -17.11
C LYS A 214 -2.76 19.98 -16.66
N ILE A 215 -3.29 19.87 -15.44
CA ILE A 215 -4.25 20.83 -14.88
C ILE A 215 -3.58 22.03 -14.16
N GLY A 216 -2.24 22.07 -14.13
CA GLY A 216 -1.47 23.19 -13.57
C GLY A 216 -1.20 23.10 -12.06
N ILE A 217 -1.36 21.92 -11.45
CA ILE A 217 -1.01 21.69 -10.05
C ILE A 217 0.45 21.24 -9.94
N LYS A 218 1.20 21.88 -9.04
CA LYS A 218 2.58 21.50 -8.71
C LYS A 218 2.59 20.45 -7.60
N VAL A 219 3.16 19.29 -7.87
CA VAL A 219 3.51 18.31 -6.83
C VAL A 219 4.80 18.79 -6.16
N ASN A 220 4.76 18.95 -4.84
CA ASN A 220 5.88 19.44 -4.04
C ASN A 220 6.73 18.28 -3.50
N ALA A 221 6.08 17.25 -2.98
CA ALA A 221 6.74 16.03 -2.54
C ALA A 221 5.83 14.82 -2.77
N THR A 222 6.48 13.67 -3.04
CA THR A 222 5.85 12.35 -3.07
C THR A 222 6.30 11.57 -1.83
N ILE A 223 5.41 10.83 -1.20
CA ILE A 223 5.71 10.06 0.01
C ILE A 223 5.09 8.66 -0.13
N THR A 224 5.90 7.61 -0.49
CA THR A 224 7.38 7.64 -0.57
C THR A 224 7.90 7.20 -1.95
N GLY A 225 7.01 6.90 -2.92
CA GLY A 225 7.42 6.49 -4.26
C GLY A 225 8.25 7.55 -4.95
N ASP A 226 9.41 7.16 -5.47
CA ASP A 226 10.39 8.03 -6.16
C ASP A 226 10.80 9.28 -5.36
N ALA A 227 10.68 9.23 -4.03
CA ALA A 227 11.05 10.33 -3.15
C ALA A 227 12.56 10.37 -2.91
N SER A 228 13.11 11.56 -2.68
CA SER A 228 14.45 11.76 -2.14
C SER A 228 14.38 12.47 -0.79
N MET A 229 15.45 12.38 0.01
CA MET A 229 15.56 13.15 1.24
C MET A 229 15.27 14.64 1.02
N GLN A 230 15.79 15.21 -0.07
CA GLN A 230 15.59 16.62 -0.42
C GLN A 230 14.11 16.94 -0.67
N THR A 231 13.39 16.11 -1.45
CA THR A 231 11.97 16.32 -1.72
C THR A 231 11.13 16.13 -0.47
N LEU A 232 11.44 15.12 0.36
CA LEU A 232 10.78 14.92 1.65
C LEU A 232 10.91 16.15 2.56
N GLN A 233 12.08 16.76 2.63
CA GLN A 233 12.32 17.94 3.44
C GLN A 233 11.49 19.17 3.00
N THR A 234 11.01 19.19 1.75
CA THR A 234 10.11 20.26 1.29
C THR A 234 8.64 19.99 1.62
N ALA A 235 8.28 18.79 2.06
CA ALA A 235 6.88 18.36 2.24
C ALA A 235 6.08 19.26 3.22
N SER A 236 6.74 19.86 4.23
CA SER A 236 6.10 20.79 5.16
C SER A 236 5.61 22.10 4.52
N LYS A 237 6.04 22.39 3.28
CA LYS A 237 5.72 23.63 2.55
C LYS A 237 4.48 23.54 1.66
N ALA A 238 3.91 22.34 1.49
CA ALA A 238 2.72 22.17 0.66
C ALA A 238 1.47 22.82 1.28
N SER A 239 0.51 23.14 0.40
CA SER A 239 -0.79 23.70 0.79
C SER A 239 -1.83 22.64 1.08
N LEU A 240 -1.67 21.42 0.52
CA LEU A 240 -2.61 20.32 0.63
C LEU A 240 -1.86 18.98 0.56
N ASN A 241 -2.30 18.01 1.34
CA ASN A 241 -1.90 16.61 1.19
C ASN A 241 -3.00 15.82 0.49
N ILE A 242 -2.68 15.03 -0.53
CA ILE A 242 -3.59 14.02 -1.07
C ILE A 242 -3.12 12.63 -0.64
N VAL A 243 -4.04 11.82 -0.11
CA VAL A 243 -3.74 10.50 0.46
C VAL A 243 -4.27 9.41 -0.47
N GLN A 244 -3.36 8.74 -1.19
CA GLN A 244 -3.67 7.66 -2.13
C GLN A 244 -3.89 6.32 -1.40
N CYS A 245 -3.12 6.03 -0.35
CA CYS A 245 -3.30 4.84 0.48
C CYS A 245 -3.72 5.22 1.89
N ALA A 246 -5.02 5.15 2.18
CA ALA A 246 -5.57 5.54 3.46
C ALA A 246 -4.98 4.74 4.63
N GLY A 247 -4.79 3.42 4.47
CA GLY A 247 -4.29 2.53 5.53
C GLY A 247 -2.87 2.84 5.99
N SER A 248 -1.98 3.25 5.07
CA SER A 248 -0.57 3.50 5.41
C SER A 248 -0.26 4.96 5.72
N SER A 249 -1.02 5.93 5.18
CA SER A 249 -0.59 7.33 5.16
C SER A 249 -1.57 8.33 5.77
N THR A 250 -2.78 7.91 6.17
CA THR A 250 -3.72 8.81 6.87
C THR A 250 -3.13 9.30 8.20
N TYR A 251 -2.38 8.44 8.91
CA TYR A 251 -1.71 8.82 10.15
C TYR A 251 -0.69 9.95 9.90
N LEU A 252 0.14 9.83 8.85
CA LEU A 252 1.08 10.88 8.47
C LEU A 252 0.37 12.18 8.11
N ALA A 253 -0.70 12.10 7.30
CA ALA A 253 -1.47 13.28 6.90
C ALA A 253 -2.04 14.03 8.11
N LYS A 254 -2.59 13.31 9.09
CA LYS A 254 -3.08 13.90 10.36
C LYS A 254 -1.95 14.58 11.13
N ARG A 255 -0.78 13.93 11.24
CA ARG A 255 0.38 14.52 11.90
C ARG A 255 0.84 15.81 11.21
N MET A 256 0.87 15.82 9.86
CA MET A 256 1.24 17.02 9.08
C MET A 256 0.19 18.14 9.20
N GLU A 257 -1.08 17.79 9.38
CA GLU A 257 -2.14 18.76 9.64
C GLU A 257 -1.99 19.38 11.05
N GLU A 258 -1.78 18.54 12.07
CA GLU A 258 -1.58 18.95 13.46
C GLU A 258 -0.32 19.80 13.67
N GLU A 259 0.82 19.39 13.08
CA GLU A 259 2.12 20.03 13.29
C GLU A 259 2.37 21.24 12.38
N TRP A 260 1.85 21.20 11.14
CA TRP A 260 2.16 22.23 10.12
C TRP A 260 0.92 22.83 9.46
N GLY A 261 -0.29 22.49 9.90
CA GLY A 261 -1.54 23.05 9.37
C GLY A 261 -1.79 22.70 7.90
N ILE A 262 -1.31 21.54 7.41
CA ILE A 262 -1.52 21.12 6.03
C ILE A 262 -2.76 20.24 5.97
N PRO A 263 -3.91 20.71 5.44
CA PRO A 263 -5.12 19.91 5.33
C PRO A 263 -4.91 18.72 4.39
N PHE A 264 -5.76 17.70 4.48
CA PHE A 264 -5.67 16.55 3.59
C PHE A 264 -7.02 16.07 3.08
N ILE A 265 -6.97 15.43 1.90
CA ILE A 265 -8.11 14.70 1.32
C ILE A 265 -7.66 13.29 0.91
N LYS A 266 -8.56 12.31 1.05
CA LYS A 266 -8.34 10.96 0.54
C LYS A 266 -8.75 10.88 -0.92
N VAL A 267 -7.94 10.27 -1.76
CA VAL A 267 -8.15 10.12 -3.20
C VAL A 267 -7.89 8.69 -3.65
N SER A 268 -8.44 8.29 -4.78
CA SER A 268 -8.09 7.06 -5.50
C SER A 268 -7.95 7.34 -6.99
N PHE A 269 -6.90 6.79 -7.58
CA PHE A 269 -6.70 6.85 -9.03
C PHE A 269 -6.86 5.47 -9.67
N PHE A 270 -7.67 4.59 -9.07
CA PHE A 270 -7.99 3.27 -9.63
C PHE A 270 -9.41 3.27 -10.20
N GLY A 271 -9.55 2.98 -11.50
CA GLY A 271 -10.84 3.02 -12.21
C GLY A 271 -11.17 4.41 -12.79
N VAL A 272 -12.16 4.45 -13.68
CA VAL A 272 -12.55 5.69 -14.38
C VAL A 272 -13.18 6.68 -13.43
N GLU A 273 -14.18 6.22 -12.67
CA GLU A 273 -14.95 7.06 -11.73
C GLU A 273 -14.05 7.64 -10.64
N ASP A 274 -13.28 6.79 -9.94
CA ASP A 274 -12.42 7.23 -8.84
C ASP A 274 -11.32 8.17 -9.31
N THR A 275 -10.72 7.93 -10.50
CA THR A 275 -9.71 8.82 -11.10
C THR A 275 -10.30 10.20 -11.40
N SER A 276 -11.45 10.24 -12.09
CA SER A 276 -12.12 11.48 -12.45
C SER A 276 -12.51 12.28 -11.20
N ASN A 277 -13.17 11.63 -10.24
CA ASN A 277 -13.57 12.24 -8.97
C ASN A 277 -12.37 12.77 -8.18
N SER A 278 -11.25 12.04 -8.18
CA SER A 278 -10.04 12.46 -7.47
C SER A 278 -9.42 13.71 -8.09
N ILE A 279 -9.28 13.74 -9.42
CA ILE A 279 -8.77 14.93 -10.13
C ILE A 279 -9.63 16.17 -9.83
N LEU A 280 -10.97 16.04 -9.93
CA LEU A 280 -11.89 17.13 -9.66
C LEU A 280 -11.83 17.60 -8.21
N ARG A 281 -11.81 16.67 -7.24
CA ARG A 281 -11.73 17.00 -5.81
C ARG A 281 -10.42 17.69 -5.45
N VAL A 282 -9.30 17.27 -6.05
CA VAL A 282 -8.00 17.93 -5.84
C VAL A 282 -8.03 19.34 -6.41
N ALA A 283 -8.57 19.53 -7.62
CA ALA A 283 -8.70 20.86 -8.23
C ALA A 283 -9.59 21.79 -7.38
N GLN A 284 -10.72 21.31 -6.88
CA GLN A 284 -11.61 22.05 -5.99
C GLN A 284 -10.93 22.41 -4.66
N ALA A 285 -10.18 21.48 -4.06
CA ALA A 285 -9.46 21.72 -2.80
C ALA A 285 -8.34 22.78 -2.95
N VAL A 286 -7.69 22.84 -4.11
CA VAL A 286 -6.72 23.90 -4.45
C VAL A 286 -7.43 25.25 -4.66
N GLY A 287 -8.69 25.26 -5.12
CA GLY A 287 -9.56 26.42 -5.19
C GLY A 287 -9.28 27.42 -6.33
N ASN A 288 -8.45 27.08 -7.29
CA ASN A 288 -8.16 27.91 -8.45
C ASN A 288 -9.14 27.62 -9.60
N LYS A 289 -9.87 28.62 -10.08
CA LYS A 289 -10.89 28.46 -11.15
C LYS A 289 -10.33 27.91 -12.46
N GLU A 290 -9.12 28.32 -12.86
CA GLU A 290 -8.48 27.80 -14.07
C GLU A 290 -8.10 26.34 -13.93
N VAL A 291 -7.60 25.93 -12.76
CA VAL A 291 -7.29 24.54 -12.43
C VAL A 291 -8.55 23.68 -12.46
N ILE A 292 -9.66 24.18 -11.91
CA ILE A 292 -10.96 23.47 -11.91
C ILE A 292 -11.45 23.26 -13.35
N ALA A 293 -11.45 24.31 -14.18
CA ALA A 293 -11.88 24.21 -15.60
C ALA A 293 -11.01 23.20 -16.38
N LYS A 294 -9.69 23.23 -16.21
CA LYS A 294 -8.78 22.25 -16.83
C LYS A 294 -9.03 20.81 -16.31
N ALA A 295 -9.38 20.67 -15.05
CA ALA A 295 -9.70 19.36 -14.49
C ALA A 295 -10.99 18.78 -15.08
N GLU A 296 -12.03 19.60 -15.26
CA GLU A 296 -13.30 19.21 -15.90
C GLU A 296 -13.07 18.81 -17.37
N GLU A 297 -12.33 19.60 -18.13
CA GLU A 297 -11.98 19.28 -19.52
C GLU A 297 -11.17 17.99 -19.63
N LEU A 298 -10.14 17.82 -18.77
CA LEU A 298 -9.30 16.64 -18.76
C LEU A 298 -10.11 15.39 -18.48
N THR A 299 -10.93 15.41 -17.42
CA THR A 299 -11.70 14.22 -16.99
C THR A 299 -12.76 13.85 -18.01
N GLN A 300 -13.41 14.83 -18.64
CA GLN A 300 -14.38 14.59 -19.71
C GLN A 300 -13.72 13.95 -20.94
N THR A 301 -12.57 14.49 -21.37
CA THR A 301 -11.85 14.02 -22.56
C THR A 301 -11.33 12.60 -22.37
N GLU A 302 -10.65 12.34 -21.25
CA GLU A 302 -10.05 11.03 -20.96
C GLU A 302 -11.13 9.94 -20.77
N SER A 303 -12.22 10.25 -20.04
CA SER A 303 -13.33 9.30 -19.84
C SER A 303 -14.03 8.97 -21.16
N ALA A 304 -14.32 9.97 -22.01
CA ALA A 304 -14.90 9.75 -23.33
C ALA A 304 -13.99 8.88 -24.22
N GLY A 305 -12.67 9.11 -24.15
CA GLY A 305 -11.68 8.32 -24.89
C GLY A 305 -11.58 6.85 -24.47
N LEU A 306 -12.05 6.51 -23.25
CA LEU A 306 -12.07 5.13 -22.76
C LEU A 306 -13.33 4.35 -23.13
N GLN A 307 -14.44 5.02 -23.39
CA GLN A 307 -15.74 4.33 -23.56
C GLN A 307 -15.71 3.27 -24.66
N SER A 308 -15.19 3.60 -25.84
CA SER A 308 -15.09 2.66 -26.97
C SER A 308 -14.17 1.46 -26.66
N PHE A 309 -13.16 1.68 -25.83
CA PHE A 309 -12.27 0.62 -25.37
C PHE A 309 -13.00 -0.32 -24.41
N LEU A 310 -13.71 0.21 -23.42
CA LEU A 310 -14.49 -0.58 -22.47
C LEU A 310 -15.59 -1.39 -23.18
N ASP A 311 -16.29 -0.79 -24.13
CA ASP A 311 -17.35 -1.44 -24.91
C ASP A 311 -16.83 -2.64 -25.71
N LYS A 312 -15.57 -2.62 -26.13
CA LYS A 312 -14.92 -3.76 -26.82
C LYS A 312 -14.73 -4.96 -25.90
N TYR A 313 -14.37 -4.73 -24.61
CA TYR A 313 -14.05 -5.81 -23.68
C TYR A 313 -15.25 -6.26 -22.84
N LYS A 314 -16.18 -5.37 -22.53
CA LYS A 314 -17.33 -5.62 -21.69
C LYS A 314 -18.13 -6.87 -22.08
N PRO A 315 -18.45 -7.17 -23.36
CA PRO A 315 -19.18 -8.38 -23.73
C PRO A 315 -18.48 -9.70 -23.36
N ARG A 316 -17.15 -9.67 -23.19
CA ARG A 316 -16.35 -10.85 -22.81
C ARG A 316 -16.25 -11.05 -21.30
N LEU A 317 -16.61 -10.03 -20.52
CA LEU A 317 -16.40 -9.96 -19.07
C LEU A 317 -17.71 -9.95 -18.28
N VAL A 318 -18.80 -9.52 -18.90
CA VAL A 318 -20.13 -9.49 -18.26
C VAL A 318 -20.52 -10.88 -17.73
N GLY A 319 -20.99 -10.93 -16.49
CA GLY A 319 -21.45 -12.15 -15.82
C GLY A 319 -20.32 -13.02 -15.24
N LYS A 320 -19.06 -12.64 -15.43
CA LYS A 320 -17.94 -13.27 -14.74
C LYS A 320 -17.94 -12.90 -13.25
N LYS A 321 -17.35 -13.75 -12.42
CA LYS A 321 -17.33 -13.62 -10.96
C LYS A 321 -15.91 -13.40 -10.44
N ALA A 322 -15.72 -12.33 -9.68
CA ALA A 322 -14.43 -11.98 -9.12
C ALA A 322 -14.37 -12.18 -7.60
N ALA A 323 -13.26 -12.73 -7.14
CA ALA A 323 -12.82 -12.65 -5.77
C ALA A 323 -11.72 -11.58 -5.65
N ILE A 324 -11.79 -10.75 -4.61
CA ILE A 324 -10.81 -9.71 -4.30
C ILE A 324 -10.19 -10.04 -2.95
N TYR A 325 -8.85 -10.12 -2.87
CA TYR A 325 -8.13 -10.20 -1.61
C TYR A 325 -6.88 -9.31 -1.65
N VAL A 326 -6.97 -8.12 -1.08
CA VAL A 326 -5.94 -7.08 -1.20
C VAL A 326 -5.51 -6.52 0.16
N GLY A 327 -4.42 -5.75 0.18
CA GLY A 327 -3.86 -5.21 1.41
C GLY A 327 -4.79 -4.27 2.17
N GLY A 328 -5.39 -3.28 1.52
CA GLY A 328 -6.21 -2.25 2.15
C GLY A 328 -7.64 -2.18 1.62
N GLY A 329 -8.60 -1.81 2.49
CA GLY A 329 -10.01 -1.70 2.15
C GLY A 329 -10.29 -0.69 1.04
N PHE A 330 -9.58 0.43 1.04
CA PHE A 330 -9.68 1.44 0.01
C PHE A 330 -9.43 0.89 -1.41
N LYS A 331 -8.43 0.02 -1.57
CA LYS A 331 -8.16 -0.65 -2.85
C LYS A 331 -9.28 -1.61 -3.25
N ALA A 332 -9.83 -2.35 -2.28
CA ALA A 332 -10.96 -3.24 -2.52
C ALA A 332 -12.19 -2.46 -3.01
N ILE A 333 -12.48 -1.30 -2.43
CA ILE A 333 -13.57 -0.40 -2.85
C ILE A 333 -13.42 0.00 -4.32
N SER A 334 -12.23 0.46 -4.72
CA SER A 334 -11.97 0.86 -6.10
C SER A 334 -12.06 -0.31 -7.08
N LEU A 335 -11.61 -1.52 -6.67
CA LEU A 335 -11.74 -2.73 -7.49
C LEU A 335 -13.19 -3.16 -7.68
N ILE A 336 -14.03 -3.07 -6.65
CA ILE A 336 -15.47 -3.35 -6.77
C ILE A 336 -16.10 -2.41 -7.80
N ARG A 337 -15.80 -1.11 -7.75
CA ARG A 337 -16.30 -0.14 -8.74
C ARG A 337 -15.85 -0.47 -10.15
N GLN A 338 -14.56 -0.76 -10.36
CA GLN A 338 -14.05 -1.16 -11.67
C GLN A 338 -14.71 -2.43 -12.20
N PHE A 339 -14.96 -3.42 -11.35
CA PHE A 339 -15.67 -4.63 -11.76
C PHE A 339 -17.12 -4.35 -12.12
N ASN A 340 -17.80 -3.49 -11.36
CA ASN A 340 -19.16 -3.06 -11.69
C ASN A 340 -19.21 -2.33 -13.05
N GLU A 341 -18.24 -1.47 -13.37
CA GLU A 341 -18.12 -0.81 -14.69
C GLU A 341 -17.99 -1.83 -15.83
N LEU A 342 -17.35 -2.97 -15.59
CA LEU A 342 -17.14 -4.05 -16.56
C LEU A 342 -18.28 -5.08 -16.59
N GLY A 343 -19.24 -5.02 -15.67
CA GLY A 343 -20.30 -6.01 -15.51
C GLY A 343 -19.82 -7.34 -14.91
N ILE A 344 -18.69 -7.33 -14.19
CA ILE A 344 -18.16 -8.46 -13.43
C ILE A 344 -18.77 -8.42 -12.03
N GLU A 345 -19.32 -9.54 -11.58
CA GLU A 345 -19.89 -9.67 -10.24
C GLU A 345 -18.79 -9.90 -9.21
N THR A 346 -18.70 -9.07 -8.18
CA THR A 346 -17.80 -9.32 -7.05
C THR A 346 -18.49 -10.22 -6.05
N VAL A 347 -17.97 -11.44 -5.84
CA VAL A 347 -18.59 -12.47 -4.99
C VAL A 347 -17.88 -12.71 -3.67
N VAL A 348 -16.59 -12.39 -3.58
CA VAL A 348 -15.78 -12.47 -2.36
C VAL A 348 -14.91 -11.23 -2.26
N VAL A 349 -14.90 -10.56 -1.12
CA VAL A 349 -14.03 -9.41 -0.85
C VAL A 349 -13.33 -9.59 0.49
N GLY A 350 -12.02 -9.62 0.48
CA GLY A 350 -11.21 -9.67 1.69
C GLY A 350 -10.11 -8.62 1.70
N THR A 351 -9.75 -8.14 2.88
CA THR A 351 -8.61 -7.25 3.04
C THR A 351 -7.76 -7.61 4.24
N GLN A 352 -6.47 -7.28 4.18
CA GLN A 352 -5.52 -7.54 5.28
C GLN A 352 -5.50 -6.44 6.34
N THR A 353 -5.85 -5.21 5.96
CA THR A 353 -5.71 -4.01 6.82
C THR A 353 -6.87 -3.04 6.63
N GLY A 354 -8.05 -3.53 6.26
CA GLY A 354 -9.27 -2.72 6.15
C GLY A 354 -9.72 -2.20 7.51
N GLN A 355 -10.31 -1.02 7.52
CA GLN A 355 -10.92 -0.40 8.69
C GLN A 355 -12.43 -0.58 8.65
N LYS A 356 -13.10 -0.35 9.76
CA LYS A 356 -14.56 -0.51 9.84
C LYS A 356 -15.30 0.30 8.77
N GLU A 357 -14.88 1.53 8.56
CA GLU A 357 -15.46 2.43 7.56
C GLU A 357 -15.30 1.89 6.13
N ASP A 358 -14.17 1.24 5.83
CA ASP A 358 -13.95 0.60 4.54
C ASP A 358 -14.95 -0.55 4.31
N TYR A 359 -15.17 -1.38 5.34
CA TYR A 359 -16.11 -2.50 5.24
C TYR A 359 -17.58 -2.05 5.12
N ASP A 360 -17.94 -0.93 5.72
CA ASP A 360 -19.26 -0.34 5.56
C ASP A 360 -19.49 0.10 4.09
N ILE A 361 -18.48 0.70 3.46
CA ILE A 361 -18.53 1.06 2.03
C ILE A 361 -18.51 -0.19 1.14
N ILE A 362 -17.64 -1.16 1.42
CA ILE A 362 -17.57 -2.44 0.69
C ILE A 362 -18.94 -3.11 0.69
N ARG A 363 -19.62 -3.17 1.83
CA ARG A 363 -20.96 -3.74 1.95
C ARG A 363 -22.00 -3.00 1.09
N GLN A 364 -21.94 -1.67 1.06
CA GLN A 364 -22.86 -0.85 0.25
C GLN A 364 -22.67 -1.05 -1.26
N LEU A 365 -21.43 -1.30 -1.70
CA LEU A 365 -21.08 -1.48 -3.11
C LEU A 365 -21.22 -2.92 -3.59
N SER A 366 -21.28 -3.87 -2.67
CA SER A 366 -21.32 -5.31 -2.97
C SER A 366 -22.73 -5.77 -3.33
N ASN A 367 -22.81 -6.76 -4.22
CA ASN A 367 -24.07 -7.42 -4.54
C ASN A 367 -24.56 -8.28 -3.36
N SER A 368 -25.87 -8.61 -3.39
CA SER A 368 -26.48 -9.55 -2.42
C SER A 368 -25.73 -10.87 -2.40
N GLY A 369 -25.41 -11.38 -1.21
CA GLY A 369 -24.71 -12.65 -1.03
C GLY A 369 -23.18 -12.60 -1.19
N THR A 370 -22.56 -11.42 -1.42
CA THR A 370 -21.12 -11.28 -1.42
C THR A 370 -20.54 -11.60 -0.03
N ILE A 371 -19.48 -12.39 0.03
CA ILE A 371 -18.75 -12.68 1.26
C ILE A 371 -17.70 -11.60 1.51
N ILE A 372 -17.72 -11.02 2.69
CA ILE A 372 -16.79 -9.97 3.11
C ILE A 372 -15.96 -10.50 4.28
N MET A 373 -14.62 -10.39 4.18
CA MET A 373 -13.69 -10.98 5.14
C MET A 373 -12.63 -9.99 5.60
N ASP A 374 -12.36 -9.96 6.91
CA ASP A 374 -11.17 -9.32 7.47
C ASP A 374 -10.08 -10.37 7.73
N ASP A 375 -8.90 -10.17 7.15
CA ASP A 375 -7.71 -11.01 7.30
C ASP A 375 -7.98 -12.52 7.15
N ALA A 376 -8.50 -12.92 6.00
CA ALA A 376 -8.78 -14.33 5.71
C ALA A 376 -7.50 -15.17 5.64
N ASN A 377 -7.56 -16.40 6.10
CA ASN A 377 -6.53 -17.38 5.81
C ASN A 377 -6.77 -18.03 4.42
N PRO A 378 -5.76 -18.70 3.83
CA PRO A 378 -5.88 -19.30 2.51
C PRO A 378 -7.01 -20.32 2.38
N SER A 379 -7.30 -21.09 3.44
CA SER A 379 -8.35 -22.10 3.43
C SER A 379 -9.75 -21.47 3.42
N GLU A 380 -9.96 -20.40 4.18
CA GLU A 380 -11.22 -19.64 4.17
C GLU A 380 -11.45 -19.04 2.78
N LEU A 381 -10.43 -18.41 2.20
CA LEU A 381 -10.49 -17.82 0.87
C LEU A 381 -10.80 -18.90 -0.19
N GLU A 382 -10.11 -20.04 -0.16
CA GLU A 382 -10.35 -21.19 -1.04
C GLU A 382 -11.81 -21.67 -0.96
N THR A 383 -12.32 -21.83 0.24
CA THR A 383 -13.68 -22.34 0.49
C THR A 383 -14.73 -21.43 -0.13
N PHE A 384 -14.65 -20.12 0.13
CA PHE A 384 -15.64 -19.18 -0.39
C PHE A 384 -15.50 -18.94 -1.91
N MET A 385 -14.29 -18.97 -2.45
CA MET A 385 -14.11 -18.91 -3.89
C MET A 385 -14.73 -20.08 -4.62
N LYS A 386 -14.60 -21.30 -4.09
CA LYS A 386 -15.27 -22.50 -4.62
C LYS A 386 -16.79 -22.41 -4.49
N GLU A 387 -17.30 -22.05 -3.31
CA GLU A 387 -18.74 -21.92 -3.05
C GLU A 387 -19.39 -20.90 -4.02
N LYS A 388 -18.74 -19.78 -4.21
CA LYS A 388 -19.22 -18.68 -5.07
C LYS A 388 -18.88 -18.86 -6.54
N LYS A 389 -18.08 -19.86 -6.89
CA LYS A 389 -17.63 -20.14 -8.26
C LYS A 389 -16.96 -18.93 -8.90
N ALA A 390 -15.93 -18.41 -8.23
CA ALA A 390 -15.14 -17.29 -8.74
C ALA A 390 -14.38 -17.68 -10.01
N ASP A 391 -14.44 -16.85 -11.06
CA ASP A 391 -13.67 -17.01 -12.30
C ASP A 391 -12.26 -16.44 -12.18
N ILE A 392 -12.06 -15.45 -11.32
CA ILE A 392 -10.78 -14.77 -11.12
C ILE A 392 -10.55 -14.39 -9.66
N LEU A 393 -9.30 -14.47 -9.23
CA LEU A 393 -8.82 -13.88 -7.98
C LEU A 393 -7.93 -12.66 -8.30
N VAL A 394 -8.29 -11.50 -7.76
CA VAL A 394 -7.43 -10.32 -7.73
C VAL A 394 -6.80 -10.21 -6.35
N GLY A 395 -5.49 -10.32 -6.29
CA GLY A 395 -4.77 -10.39 -5.03
C GLY A 395 -3.31 -9.98 -5.13
N GLY A 396 -2.45 -10.66 -4.43
CA GLY A 396 -1.01 -10.50 -4.47
C GLY A 396 -0.28 -11.84 -4.65
N VAL A 397 1.04 -11.79 -4.64
CA VAL A 397 1.90 -12.96 -4.85
C VAL A 397 1.59 -14.14 -3.92
N LYS A 398 1.11 -13.87 -2.71
CA LYS A 398 0.77 -14.90 -1.72
C LYS A 398 -0.50 -15.68 -2.09
N GLU A 399 -1.43 -15.02 -2.76
CA GLU A 399 -2.71 -15.59 -3.18
C GLU A 399 -2.61 -16.29 -4.54
N ARG A 400 -1.62 -15.98 -5.37
CA ARG A 400 -1.41 -16.55 -6.69
C ARG A 400 -1.39 -18.09 -6.72
N PRO A 401 -0.67 -18.79 -5.82
CA PRO A 401 -0.67 -20.26 -5.79
C PRO A 401 -2.05 -20.85 -5.53
N LEU A 402 -2.89 -20.16 -4.75
CA LEU A 402 -4.24 -20.58 -4.49
C LEU A 402 -5.12 -20.52 -5.74
N ALA A 403 -5.06 -19.42 -6.50
CA ALA A 403 -5.79 -19.30 -7.75
C ALA A 403 -5.41 -20.42 -8.74
N TYR A 404 -4.12 -20.68 -8.91
CA TYR A 404 -3.63 -21.74 -9.80
C TYR A 404 -4.02 -23.15 -9.34
N LYS A 405 -3.99 -23.42 -8.03
CA LYS A 405 -4.50 -24.67 -7.44
C LYS A 405 -5.99 -24.91 -7.77
N LEU A 406 -6.75 -23.83 -7.84
CA LEU A 406 -8.19 -23.87 -8.15
C LEU A 406 -8.49 -23.89 -9.65
N GLY A 407 -7.50 -23.74 -10.52
CA GLY A 407 -7.71 -23.63 -11.96
C GLY A 407 -8.46 -22.35 -12.36
N ILE A 408 -8.29 -21.25 -11.64
CA ILE A 408 -8.95 -19.98 -11.95
C ILE A 408 -7.94 -18.89 -12.29
N ALA A 409 -8.41 -17.87 -13.00
CA ALA A 409 -7.62 -16.73 -13.40
C ALA A 409 -7.05 -15.95 -12.19
N PHE A 410 -5.91 -15.30 -12.38
CA PHE A 410 -5.26 -14.48 -11.37
C PHE A 410 -4.78 -13.15 -11.95
N CYS A 411 -4.97 -12.06 -11.20
CA CYS A 411 -4.39 -10.75 -11.48
C CYS A 411 -3.70 -10.21 -10.23
N ASP A 412 -2.43 -9.82 -10.35
CA ASP A 412 -1.71 -9.17 -9.26
C ASP A 412 -2.05 -7.67 -9.20
N HIS A 413 -2.67 -7.25 -8.13
CA HIS A 413 -2.97 -5.84 -7.87
C HIS A 413 -2.17 -5.28 -6.67
N ASN A 414 -1.23 -6.06 -6.11
CA ASN A 414 -0.44 -5.65 -4.97
C ASN A 414 0.98 -5.20 -5.37
N HIS A 415 1.93 -6.11 -5.46
CA HIS A 415 3.36 -5.74 -5.49
C HIS A 415 4.12 -6.21 -6.71
N GLU A 416 3.65 -7.22 -7.43
CA GLU A 416 4.31 -7.78 -8.60
C GLU A 416 3.59 -7.48 -9.91
N ARG A 417 2.75 -6.45 -9.91
CA ARG A 417 2.09 -6.00 -11.14
C ARG A 417 3.11 -5.48 -12.14
N LYS A 418 2.91 -5.84 -13.39
CA LYS A 418 3.83 -5.52 -14.49
C LYS A 418 3.59 -4.15 -15.10
N HIS A 419 2.38 -3.62 -14.94
CA HIS A 419 1.92 -2.37 -15.53
C HIS A 419 1.30 -1.49 -14.47
N ALA A 420 1.37 -0.18 -14.68
CA ALA A 420 0.67 0.77 -13.84
C ALA A 420 -0.85 0.55 -13.93
N LEU A 421 -1.52 0.60 -12.76
CA LEU A 421 -2.96 0.41 -12.66
C LEU A 421 -3.70 1.69 -12.24
N ALA A 422 -2.97 2.81 -12.09
CA ALA A 422 -3.55 4.11 -11.78
C ALA A 422 -3.88 4.92 -13.04
N GLY A 423 -4.88 5.79 -12.91
CA GLY A 423 -5.31 6.67 -13.98
C GLY A 423 -6.06 5.96 -15.10
N TYR A 424 -6.36 6.70 -16.15
CA TYR A 424 -7.08 6.17 -17.32
C TYR A 424 -6.25 5.15 -18.11
N GLU A 425 -4.91 5.31 -18.12
CA GLU A 425 -4.01 4.29 -18.67
C GLU A 425 -4.06 3.00 -17.86
N GLY A 426 -4.11 3.12 -16.53
CA GLY A 426 -4.24 1.99 -15.62
C GLY A 426 -5.53 1.21 -15.81
N VAL A 427 -6.63 1.88 -16.17
CA VAL A 427 -7.88 1.21 -16.53
C VAL A 427 -7.69 0.32 -17.78
N ARG A 428 -7.00 0.82 -18.81
CA ARG A 428 -6.70 0.02 -20.02
C ARG A 428 -5.90 -1.23 -19.67
N ASN A 429 -4.80 -1.04 -18.93
CA ASN A 429 -3.93 -2.13 -18.50
C ASN A 429 -4.68 -3.18 -17.67
N PHE A 430 -5.51 -2.73 -16.72
CA PHE A 430 -6.30 -3.61 -15.87
C PHE A 430 -7.32 -4.43 -16.65
N VAL A 431 -8.09 -3.79 -17.53
CA VAL A 431 -9.12 -4.47 -18.34
C VAL A 431 -8.49 -5.50 -19.28
N GLU A 432 -7.36 -5.16 -19.92
CA GLU A 432 -6.64 -6.10 -20.78
C GLU A 432 -6.10 -7.29 -19.98
N GLU A 433 -5.48 -7.07 -18.81
CA GLU A 433 -4.97 -8.13 -17.96
C GLU A 433 -6.09 -9.06 -17.46
N ILE A 434 -7.22 -8.49 -16.99
CA ILE A 434 -8.39 -9.27 -16.57
C ILE A 434 -8.93 -10.10 -17.74
N ASN A 435 -9.11 -9.50 -18.92
CA ASN A 435 -9.60 -10.22 -20.09
C ASN A 435 -8.65 -11.34 -20.52
N LEU A 436 -7.34 -11.06 -20.59
CA LEU A 436 -6.33 -12.06 -20.95
C LEU A 436 -6.27 -13.21 -19.93
N SER A 437 -6.44 -12.91 -18.66
CA SER A 437 -6.39 -13.92 -17.59
C SER A 437 -7.65 -14.79 -17.60
N ILE A 438 -8.86 -14.21 -17.65
CA ILE A 438 -10.12 -14.96 -17.59
C ILE A 438 -10.35 -15.76 -18.89
N ASN A 439 -10.08 -15.16 -20.05
CA ASN A 439 -10.34 -15.76 -21.36
C ASN A 439 -9.09 -16.38 -21.99
N SER A 440 -8.12 -16.79 -21.15
CA SER A 440 -6.92 -17.47 -21.63
C SER A 440 -7.24 -18.86 -22.16
N PRO A 441 -6.76 -19.22 -23.36
CA PRO A 441 -6.97 -20.57 -23.90
C PRO A 441 -6.27 -21.67 -23.08
N VAL A 442 -5.43 -21.30 -22.09
CA VAL A 442 -4.82 -22.27 -21.18
C VAL A 442 -5.86 -23.01 -20.33
N TRP A 443 -7.01 -22.40 -20.08
CA TRP A 443 -8.07 -23.03 -19.32
C TRP A 443 -8.71 -24.20 -20.03
N ASP A 444 -8.74 -24.19 -21.38
CA ASP A 444 -9.23 -25.31 -22.21
C ASP A 444 -8.32 -26.56 -22.12
N LEU A 445 -7.12 -26.43 -21.54
CA LEU A 445 -6.17 -27.53 -21.34
C LEU A 445 -6.36 -28.22 -19.97
N LEU A 446 -7.21 -27.69 -19.09
CA LEU A 446 -7.44 -28.23 -17.75
C LEU A 446 -8.71 -29.10 -17.67
N ASP A 447 -9.51 -29.17 -18.74
CA ASP A 447 -10.63 -30.07 -18.94
C ASP A 447 -10.14 -31.38 -19.63
#